data_43ff2a0860fda1bedbce6ab83441e842
#
_entry.id   43ff2a0860fda1bedbce6ab83441e842
#
_cell.length_a   1.000
_cell.length_b   1.000
_cell.length_c   1.000
_cell.angle_alpha   90.00
_cell.angle_beta   90.00
_cell.angle_gamma   90.00
#
_symmetry.space_group_name_H-M   'P 1'
#
loop_
_entity.id
_entity.type
_entity.pdbx_description
1 polymer ?
#
loop_
_entity_poly.entity_id
_entity_poly.type
_entity_poly.pdbx_seq_one_letter_code
_entity_poly.pdbx_strand_id
1 'polypeptide(L)'
;HIVMLGALGGKRMEHTFSNVSTALYLASNGADVTLADEHSELHILCPGKPLTLQKKDWMYLSVFPLDGPLGGVSIHGVFYPLKDATLTPDYPLGISNEFTAPEAELCCQSGHGLVILTRADG
;
A
#
# COMPACT_ATOMS: atom_id res chain seq x y z
N HIS A 1 -5.40 -14.19 -7.23
CA HIS A 1 -5.21 -13.34 -6.05
C HIS A 1 -4.64 -14.13 -4.88
N ILE A 2 -3.59 -13.63 -4.29
CA ILE A 2 -2.91 -14.27 -3.17
C ILE A 2 -3.15 -13.44 -1.91
N VAL A 3 -3.69 -14.07 -0.87
CA VAL A 3 -3.91 -13.43 0.42
C VAL A 3 -3.08 -14.15 1.47
N MET A 4 -2.24 -13.41 2.19
CA MET A 4 -1.39 -13.93 3.25
C MET A 4 -1.94 -13.45 4.59
N LEU A 5 -2.63 -14.32 5.32
CA LEU A 5 -3.25 -14.00 6.59
C LEU A 5 -2.28 -14.24 7.75
N GLY A 6 -2.37 -13.37 8.77
CA GLY A 6 -1.49 -13.45 9.92
C GLY A 6 -0.04 -13.16 9.61
N ALA A 7 0.22 -12.52 8.46
CA ALA A 7 1.57 -12.28 7.97
C ALA A 7 2.22 -11.03 8.57
N LEU A 8 1.46 -10.26 9.33
CA LEU A 8 1.88 -8.95 9.80
C LEU A 8 1.95 -8.92 11.33
N GLY A 9 2.79 -8.02 11.82
CA GLY A 9 2.84 -7.66 13.21
C GLY A 9 3.37 -8.75 14.13
N GLY A 10 2.96 -8.65 15.37
CA GLY A 10 3.42 -9.53 16.40
C GLY A 10 4.86 -9.26 16.77
N LYS A 11 5.52 -10.28 17.29
CA LYS A 11 6.88 -10.18 17.83
C LYS A 11 7.96 -10.39 16.80
N ARG A 12 7.57 -10.61 15.54
CA ARG A 12 8.46 -11.09 14.49
C ARG A 12 8.58 -10.10 13.34
N MET A 13 9.20 -8.97 13.63
CA MET A 13 9.42 -7.93 12.63
C MET A 13 10.16 -8.47 11.40
N GLU A 14 11.13 -9.35 11.58
CA GLU A 14 11.85 -9.96 10.47
C GLU A 14 10.95 -10.81 9.58
N HIS A 15 9.93 -11.45 10.15
CA HIS A 15 8.95 -12.21 9.36
C HIS A 15 8.08 -11.26 8.54
N THR A 16 7.71 -10.11 9.09
CA THR A 16 6.94 -9.11 8.36
C THR A 16 7.73 -8.58 7.16
N PHE A 17 9.00 -8.24 7.36
CA PHE A 17 9.85 -7.80 6.26
C PHE A 17 10.02 -8.88 5.21
N SER A 18 10.23 -10.13 5.62
CA SER A 18 10.35 -11.26 4.70
C SER A 18 9.07 -11.45 3.88
N ASN A 19 7.91 -11.33 4.52
CA ASN A 19 6.62 -11.46 3.84
C ASN A 19 6.38 -10.32 2.85
N VAL A 20 6.76 -9.09 3.21
CA VAL A 20 6.67 -7.96 2.30
C VAL A 20 7.59 -8.16 1.09
N SER A 21 8.81 -8.63 1.31
CA SER A 21 9.74 -8.93 0.21
C SER A 21 9.20 -10.01 -0.71
N THR A 22 8.59 -11.05 -0.14
CA THR A 22 7.94 -12.12 -0.92
C THR A 22 6.77 -11.56 -1.72
N ALA A 23 5.95 -10.72 -1.10
CA ALA A 23 4.82 -10.08 -1.77
C ALA A 23 5.29 -9.21 -2.94
N LEU A 24 6.35 -8.45 -2.75
CA LEU A 24 6.94 -7.63 -3.82
C LEU A 24 7.41 -8.51 -4.99
N TYR A 25 8.09 -9.60 -4.70
CA TYR A 25 8.54 -10.53 -5.73
C TYR A 25 7.36 -11.10 -6.52
N LEU A 26 6.32 -11.56 -5.81
CA LEU A 26 5.15 -12.13 -6.45
C LEU A 26 4.40 -11.09 -7.29
N ALA A 27 4.22 -9.89 -6.75
CA ALA A 27 3.53 -8.81 -7.45
C ALA A 27 4.32 -8.37 -8.69
N SER A 28 5.64 -8.30 -8.61
CA SER A 28 6.51 -7.97 -9.74
C SER A 28 6.40 -8.99 -10.87
N ASN A 29 5.97 -10.21 -10.55
CA ASN A 29 5.75 -11.27 -11.52
C ASN A 29 4.27 -11.43 -11.90
N GLY A 30 3.46 -10.41 -11.64
CA GLY A 30 2.09 -10.33 -12.11
C GLY A 30 1.04 -10.85 -11.15
N ALA A 31 1.42 -11.31 -9.96
CA ALA A 31 0.44 -11.76 -8.97
C ALA A 31 -0.22 -10.57 -8.28
N ASP A 32 -1.48 -10.77 -7.88
CA ASP A 32 -2.22 -9.80 -7.08
C ASP A 32 -2.16 -10.28 -5.63
N VAL A 33 -1.41 -9.58 -4.79
CA VAL A 33 -1.05 -10.03 -3.44
C VAL A 33 -1.58 -9.07 -2.39
N THR A 34 -2.20 -9.63 -1.35
CA THR A 34 -2.63 -8.88 -0.17
C THR A 34 -2.07 -9.58 1.07
N LEU A 35 -1.45 -8.79 1.96
CA LEU A 35 -1.09 -9.28 3.29
C LEU A 35 -2.09 -8.69 4.29
N ALA A 36 -2.55 -9.49 5.23
CA ALA A 36 -3.59 -9.03 6.15
C ALA A 36 -3.42 -9.61 7.56
N ASP A 37 -3.76 -8.80 8.54
CA ASP A 37 -4.03 -9.25 9.90
C ASP A 37 -5.29 -8.53 10.40
N GLU A 38 -5.58 -8.62 11.70
CA GLU A 38 -6.82 -8.05 12.24
C GLU A 38 -6.83 -6.51 12.28
N HIS A 39 -5.67 -5.87 12.19
CA HIS A 39 -5.55 -4.41 12.30
C HIS A 39 -5.14 -3.73 11.01
N SER A 40 -4.52 -4.45 10.08
CA SER A 40 -3.91 -3.87 8.89
C SER A 40 -4.06 -4.76 7.68
N GLU A 41 -4.02 -4.13 6.52
CA GLU A 41 -4.01 -4.80 5.24
C GLU A 41 -2.98 -4.10 4.34
N LEU A 42 -2.12 -4.87 3.70
CA LEU A 42 -1.06 -4.34 2.85
C LEU A 42 -1.26 -4.81 1.41
N HIS A 43 -1.07 -3.89 0.49
CA HIS A 43 -1.13 -4.16 -0.95
C HIS A 43 0.14 -3.66 -1.60
N ILE A 44 0.51 -4.26 -2.74
CA ILE A 44 1.63 -3.80 -3.55
C ILE A 44 1.07 -3.04 -4.73
N LEU A 45 1.48 -1.78 -4.85
CA LEU A 45 1.13 -0.95 -5.99
C LEU A 45 2.19 -1.14 -7.07
N CYS A 46 1.77 -1.56 -8.25
CA CYS A 46 2.66 -1.84 -9.37
C CYS A 46 2.44 -0.83 -10.50
N PRO A 47 3.50 -0.50 -11.25
CA PRO A 47 3.37 0.45 -12.36
C PRO A 47 2.41 -0.06 -13.43
N GLY A 48 1.54 0.84 -13.90
CA GLY A 48 0.58 0.52 -14.94
C GLY A 48 -0.59 -0.36 -14.50
N LYS A 49 -0.72 -0.65 -13.20
CA LYS A 49 -1.79 -1.50 -12.67
C LYS A 49 -2.52 -0.75 -11.55
N PRO A 50 -3.60 -0.03 -11.85
CA PRO A 50 -4.34 0.72 -10.85
C PRO A 50 -4.89 -0.16 -9.75
N LEU A 51 -4.94 0.38 -8.54
CA LEU A 51 -5.44 -0.30 -7.36
C LEU A 51 -6.63 0.50 -6.83
N THR A 52 -7.77 -0.18 -6.66
CA THR A 52 -8.97 0.42 -6.07
C THR A 52 -9.23 -0.24 -4.73
N LEU A 53 -9.31 0.56 -3.68
CA LEU A 53 -9.50 0.08 -2.31
C LEU A 53 -10.79 0.64 -1.73
N GLN A 54 -11.60 -0.25 -1.14
CA GLN A 54 -12.84 0.13 -0.48
C GLN A 54 -12.55 0.65 0.92
N LYS A 55 -13.22 1.72 1.31
CA LYS A 55 -13.04 2.33 2.63
C LYS A 55 -13.37 1.37 3.75
N LYS A 56 -14.53 0.72 3.70
CA LYS A 56 -15.00 -0.15 4.79
C LYS A 56 -14.81 0.56 6.14
N ASP A 57 -14.12 -0.08 7.08
CA ASP A 57 -13.82 0.47 8.41
C ASP A 57 -12.35 0.91 8.55
N TRP A 58 -11.63 1.00 7.45
CA TRP A 58 -10.25 1.51 7.48
C TRP A 58 -10.23 2.98 7.85
N MET A 59 -9.35 3.36 8.78
CA MET A 59 -9.18 4.75 9.17
C MET A 59 -8.10 5.45 8.38
N TYR A 60 -6.95 4.79 8.18
CA TYR A 60 -5.81 5.40 7.51
C TYR A 60 -5.36 4.59 6.31
N LEU A 61 -4.86 5.32 5.32
CA LEU A 61 -4.23 4.78 4.13
C LEU A 61 -2.86 5.44 3.98
N SER A 62 -1.81 4.65 3.85
CA SER A 62 -0.45 5.15 3.67
C SER A 62 0.19 4.49 2.47
N VAL A 63 1.07 5.22 1.78
CA VAL A 63 1.81 4.70 0.63
C VAL A 63 3.29 4.97 0.84
N PHE A 64 4.11 3.94 0.68
CA PHE A 64 5.57 4.02 0.82
C PHE A 64 6.24 3.47 -0.43
N PRO A 65 7.33 4.09 -0.91
CA PRO A 65 8.14 3.48 -1.96
C PRO A 65 8.88 2.27 -1.41
N LEU A 66 8.96 1.18 -2.20
CA LEU A 66 9.57 -0.07 -1.77
C LEU A 66 10.95 -0.30 -2.34
N ASP A 67 11.13 -0.04 -3.63
CA ASP A 67 12.36 -0.41 -4.36
C ASP A 67 13.02 0.82 -5.01
N GLY A 68 12.99 1.93 -4.30
CA GLY A 68 13.50 3.19 -4.79
C GLY A 68 12.35 4.18 -5.01
N PRO A 69 12.55 5.24 -5.78
CA PRO A 69 11.50 6.24 -6.01
C PRO A 69 10.25 5.62 -6.64
N LEU A 70 9.09 6.08 -6.18
CA LEU A 70 7.79 5.71 -6.73
C LEU A 70 7.30 6.89 -7.55
N GLY A 71 7.32 6.75 -8.87
CA GLY A 71 7.05 7.85 -9.79
C GLY A 71 5.67 7.82 -10.40
N GLY A 72 5.15 9.02 -10.74
CA GLY A 72 3.85 9.16 -11.37
C GLY A 72 2.71 8.69 -10.48
N VAL A 73 2.79 8.97 -9.18
CA VAL A 73 1.81 8.52 -8.21
C VAL A 73 0.59 9.42 -8.22
N SER A 74 -0.57 8.82 -8.39
CA SER A 74 -1.85 9.52 -8.24
C SER A 74 -2.71 8.78 -7.24
N ILE A 75 -3.33 9.52 -6.32
CA ILE A 75 -4.22 8.99 -5.30
C ILE A 75 -5.47 9.87 -5.28
N HIS A 76 -6.62 9.24 -5.44
CA HIS A 76 -7.92 9.92 -5.41
C HIS A 76 -8.83 9.29 -4.35
N GLY A 77 -9.79 10.06 -3.87
CA GLY A 77 -10.74 9.59 -2.86
C GLY A 77 -10.22 9.69 -1.45
N VAL A 78 -9.23 10.53 -1.22
CA VAL A 78 -8.54 10.70 0.06
C VAL A 78 -8.45 12.19 0.42
N PHE A 79 -8.15 12.47 1.68
CA PHE A 79 -8.08 13.84 2.20
C PHE A 79 -6.92 14.63 1.58
N TYR A 80 -5.76 13.99 1.39
CA TYR A 80 -4.60 14.59 0.72
C TYR A 80 -4.34 13.87 -0.61
N PRO A 81 -5.06 14.23 -1.68
CA PRO A 81 -4.86 13.56 -2.96
C PRO A 81 -3.51 13.91 -3.57
N LEU A 82 -2.99 13.01 -4.37
CA LEU A 82 -1.78 13.22 -5.15
C LEU A 82 -2.10 13.12 -6.62
N LYS A 83 -1.38 13.88 -7.43
CA LYS A 83 -1.48 13.81 -8.88
C LYS A 83 -0.08 13.85 -9.47
N ASP A 84 0.30 12.75 -10.13
CA ASP A 84 1.59 12.62 -10.82
C ASP A 84 2.77 12.99 -9.92
N ALA A 85 2.73 12.56 -8.67
CA ALA A 85 3.76 12.88 -7.67
C ALA A 85 4.87 11.83 -7.66
N THR A 86 6.04 12.22 -7.15
CA THR A 86 7.13 11.29 -6.91
C THR A 86 7.33 11.16 -5.41
N LEU A 87 7.28 9.91 -4.92
CA LEU A 87 7.58 9.59 -3.54
C LEU A 87 8.97 9.00 -3.47
N THR A 88 9.76 9.46 -2.51
CA THR A 88 11.10 8.92 -2.28
C THR A 88 11.20 8.40 -0.85
N PRO A 89 12.12 7.45 -0.58
CA PRO A 89 12.25 6.90 0.79
C PRO A 89 12.57 7.95 1.85
N ASP A 90 13.22 9.05 1.46
CA ASP A 90 13.59 10.11 2.37
C ASP A 90 12.60 11.27 2.42
N TYR A 91 11.53 11.22 1.62
CA TYR A 91 10.50 12.26 1.62
C TYR A 91 9.11 11.64 1.40
N PRO A 92 8.53 11.04 2.42
CA PRO A 92 7.24 10.36 2.29
C PRO A 92 6.08 11.37 2.35
N LEU A 93 5.34 11.50 1.25
CA LEU A 93 4.16 12.36 1.16
C LEU A 93 2.85 11.62 1.39
N GLY A 94 2.86 10.31 1.35
CA GLY A 94 1.64 9.50 1.36
C GLY A 94 1.26 8.91 2.71
N ILE A 95 1.80 9.43 3.82
CA ILE A 95 1.61 8.82 5.14
C ILE A 95 0.32 9.29 5.79
N SER A 96 -0.43 8.36 6.37
CA SER A 96 -1.61 8.60 7.21
C SER A 96 -2.69 9.42 6.54
N ASN A 97 -2.97 9.13 5.30
CA ASN A 97 -4.11 9.71 4.58
C ASN A 97 -5.41 9.09 5.07
N GLU A 98 -6.52 9.75 4.83
CA GLU A 98 -7.85 9.29 5.22
C GLU A 98 -8.76 9.25 3.99
N PHE A 99 -9.71 8.30 3.98
CA PHE A 99 -10.68 8.22 2.91
C PHE A 99 -11.70 9.37 3.01
N THR A 100 -11.99 10.00 1.87
CA THR A 100 -13.07 11.00 1.76
C THR A 100 -14.22 10.50 0.88
N ALA A 101 -14.08 9.31 0.33
CA ALA A 101 -15.05 8.68 -0.56
C ALA A 101 -15.19 7.21 -0.18
N PRO A 102 -16.21 6.49 -0.67
CA PRO A 102 -16.37 5.06 -0.40
C PRO A 102 -15.21 4.21 -0.91
N GLU A 103 -14.43 4.72 -1.85
CA GLU A 103 -13.24 4.01 -2.36
C GLU A 103 -12.13 5.00 -2.69
N ALA A 104 -10.89 4.51 -2.66
CA ALA A 104 -9.71 5.24 -3.10
C ALA A 104 -9.13 4.55 -4.32
N GLU A 105 -8.62 5.34 -5.25
CA GLU A 105 -7.92 4.84 -6.43
C GLU A 105 -6.47 5.28 -6.39
N LEU A 106 -5.57 4.33 -6.60
CA LEU A 106 -4.13 4.57 -6.59
C LEU A 106 -3.52 4.04 -7.87
N CYS A 107 -2.56 4.78 -8.42
CA CYS A 107 -1.75 4.27 -9.53
C CYS A 107 -0.36 4.88 -9.47
N CYS A 108 0.59 4.23 -10.14
CA CYS A 108 1.92 4.76 -10.33
C CYS A 108 2.43 4.39 -11.72
N GLN A 109 3.50 5.05 -12.17
CA GLN A 109 4.08 4.81 -13.49
C GLN A 109 5.42 4.09 -13.41
N SER A 110 6.14 4.22 -12.30
CA SER A 110 7.44 3.57 -12.12
C SER A 110 7.67 3.23 -10.65
N GLY A 111 8.42 2.18 -10.40
CA GLY A 111 8.68 1.69 -9.05
C GLY A 111 7.53 0.87 -8.51
N HIS A 112 7.68 0.40 -7.27
CA HIS A 112 6.65 -0.34 -6.56
C HIS A 112 6.36 0.34 -5.23
N GLY A 113 5.08 0.38 -4.84
CA GLY A 113 4.65 0.99 -3.60
C GLY A 113 4.05 -0.01 -2.63
N LEU A 114 4.26 0.23 -1.36
CA LEU A 114 3.58 -0.49 -0.29
C LEU A 114 2.41 0.36 0.19
N VAL A 115 1.21 -0.16 0.02
CA VAL A 115 -0.01 0.52 0.48
C VAL A 115 -0.48 -0.15 1.75
N ILE A 116 -0.65 0.64 2.80
CA ILE A 116 -1.04 0.12 4.11
C ILE A 116 -2.38 0.72 4.51
N LEU A 117 -3.35 -0.14 4.79
CA LEU A 117 -4.63 0.24 5.38
C LEU A 117 -4.61 -0.13 6.86
N THR A 118 -5.01 0.80 7.72
CA THR A 118 -4.97 0.59 9.17
C THR A 118 -6.30 0.98 9.80
N ARG A 119 -6.79 0.17 10.74
CA ARG A 119 -7.97 0.49 11.55
C ARG A 119 -7.59 1.44 12.69
N ALA A 120 -8.59 2.12 13.24
CA ALA A 120 -8.40 3.12 14.31
C ALA A 120 -7.70 2.56 15.55
N ASP A 121 -7.99 1.32 15.89
CA ASP A 121 -7.48 0.66 17.09
C ASP A 121 -6.30 -0.26 16.78
N GLY A 122 -5.74 -0.11 15.61
CA GLY A 122 -4.62 -0.92 15.11
C GLY A 122 -3.28 -0.62 15.75
#